data_08dbebb2cf81d6b65acdebe1471b8002
#
_entry.id   08dbebb2cf81d6b65acdebe1471b8002
#
_cell.length_a   1.000
_cell.length_b   1.000
_cell.length_c   1.000
_cell.angle_alpha   90.00
_cell.angle_beta   90.00
_cell.angle_gamma   90.00
#
_symmetry.space_group_name_H-M   'P 1'
#
loop_
_entity.id
_entity.type
_entity.pdbx_description
1 polymer ?
#
loop_
_entity_poly.entity_id
_entity_poly.type
_entity_poly.pdbx_seq_one_letter_code
_entity_poly.pdbx_strand_id
1 'polypeptide(L)'
;MKITNFAVKNYQFTLIIFLLVAVVGYLTLFTMPRAEDPSTHPPQYLITVIYPGTSPKDMEEQVVKPIENKIYGLENIEKILTTVEDGVAAFQVKFKYGVDVDNKYQEISTEMNALKNSELPKDIYQIKTEKIASSDV
;
A
#
# COMPACT_ATOMS: atom_id res chain seq x y z
N MET A 1 32.40 27.54 36.92
CA MET A 1 31.37 26.99 37.82
C MET A 1 30.30 28.00 38.28
N LYS A 2 29.94 28.97 37.46
CA LYS A 2 28.91 29.99 37.82
C LYS A 2 27.47 29.47 37.62
N ILE A 3 27.26 28.58 36.63
CA ILE A 3 25.94 28.07 36.28
C ILE A 3 25.40 27.11 37.37
N THR A 4 26.25 26.24 37.90
CA THR A 4 25.89 25.28 38.94
C THR A 4 25.50 26.01 40.22
N ASN A 5 26.24 27.03 40.62
CA ASN A 5 25.95 27.84 41.82
C ASN A 5 24.64 28.64 41.64
N PHE A 6 24.37 29.13 40.43
CA PHE A 6 23.11 29.80 40.12
C PHE A 6 21.91 28.85 40.22
N ALA A 7 22.04 27.66 39.67
CA ALA A 7 20.98 26.62 39.72
C ALA A 7 20.64 26.18 41.15
N VAL A 8 21.65 25.98 41.99
CA VAL A 8 21.45 25.60 43.41
C VAL A 8 20.85 26.74 44.20
N LYS A 9 21.32 27.99 43.99
CA LYS A 9 20.83 29.16 44.71
C LYS A 9 19.38 29.53 44.33
N ASN A 10 18.96 29.23 43.07
CA ASN A 10 17.62 29.49 42.55
C ASN A 10 16.91 28.15 42.21
N TYR A 11 16.85 27.23 43.15
CA TYR A 11 16.30 25.90 42.92
C TYR A 11 14.85 25.91 42.37
N GLN A 12 14.05 26.90 42.79
CA GLN A 12 12.66 27.04 42.30
C GLN A 12 12.63 27.32 40.77
N PHE A 13 13.51 28.20 40.30
CA PHE A 13 13.61 28.52 38.88
C PHE A 13 14.13 27.34 38.06
N THR A 14 15.11 26.62 38.60
CA THR A 14 15.63 25.40 37.97
C THR A 14 14.57 24.29 37.88
N LEU A 15 13.73 24.15 38.91
CA LEU A 15 12.65 23.19 38.94
C LEU A 15 11.57 23.51 37.90
N ILE A 16 11.22 24.79 37.75
CA ILE A 16 10.26 25.23 36.74
C ILE A 16 10.77 24.92 35.31
N ILE A 17 12.06 25.24 35.04
CA ILE A 17 12.66 24.94 33.72
C ILE A 17 12.66 23.42 33.48
N PHE A 18 13.03 22.64 34.45
CA PHE A 18 13.04 21.17 34.35
C PHE A 18 11.64 20.64 34.04
N LEU A 19 10.63 21.11 34.73
CA LEU A 19 9.24 20.72 34.53
C LEU A 19 8.74 21.13 33.13
N LEU A 20 9.11 22.32 32.66
CA LEU A 20 8.75 22.81 31.33
C LEU A 20 9.36 21.93 30.24
N VAL A 21 10.66 21.59 30.36
CA VAL A 21 11.33 20.68 29.42
C VAL A 21 10.71 19.30 29.43
N ALA A 22 10.35 18.78 30.62
CA ALA A 22 9.69 17.48 30.76
C ALA A 22 8.31 17.47 30.07
N VAL A 23 7.52 18.55 30.23
CA VAL A 23 6.21 18.66 29.58
C VAL A 23 6.36 18.75 28.05
N VAL A 24 7.30 19.56 27.56
CA VAL A 24 7.56 19.65 26.12
C VAL A 24 8.01 18.31 25.55
N GLY A 25 8.94 17.63 26.23
CA GLY A 25 9.39 16.29 25.83
C GLY A 25 8.25 15.27 25.79
N TYR A 26 7.37 15.29 26.80
CA TYR A 26 6.19 14.44 26.84
C TYR A 26 5.22 14.71 25.68
N LEU A 27 4.90 15.97 25.42
CA LEU A 27 4.04 16.36 24.29
C LEU A 27 4.64 15.94 22.94
N THR A 28 5.95 16.09 22.78
CA THR A 28 6.65 15.71 21.55
C THR A 28 6.52 14.22 21.27
N LEU A 29 6.52 13.35 22.30
CA LEU A 29 6.31 11.90 22.11
C LEU A 29 4.95 11.57 21.48
N PHE A 30 3.91 12.35 21.77
CA PHE A 30 2.57 12.12 21.21
C PHE A 30 2.39 12.76 19.83
N THR A 31 3.16 13.79 19.51
CA THR A 31 3.09 14.49 18.22
C THR A 31 4.08 13.95 17.21
N MET A 32 5.03 13.10 17.62
CA MET A 32 5.89 12.42 16.65
C MET A 32 5.03 11.61 15.68
N PRO A 33 5.04 11.92 14.37
CA PRO A 33 4.45 11.04 13.40
C PRO A 33 5.16 9.70 13.55
N ARG A 34 4.43 8.66 13.90
CA ARG A 34 4.93 7.30 13.77
C ARG A 34 5.07 7.10 12.26
N ALA A 35 6.28 7.29 11.73
CA ALA A 35 6.59 6.79 10.41
C ALA A 35 6.40 5.27 10.52
N GLU A 36 5.32 4.79 9.92
CA GLU A 36 5.28 3.39 9.55
C GLU A 36 6.57 3.14 8.77
N ASP A 37 7.28 2.08 9.13
CA ASP A 37 8.54 1.70 8.49
C ASP A 37 8.44 1.97 6.99
N PRO A 38 9.39 2.72 6.39
CA PRO A 38 9.39 2.86 4.95
C PRO A 38 9.38 1.44 4.41
N SER A 39 8.32 1.10 3.69
CA SER A 39 8.12 -0.24 3.16
C SER A 39 9.39 -0.63 2.40
N THR A 40 10.24 -1.43 3.06
CA THR A 40 11.51 -1.93 2.50
C THR A 40 11.26 -2.85 1.30
N HIS A 41 10.01 -3.18 1.04
CA HIS A 41 9.58 -4.02 -0.05
C HIS A 41 8.78 -3.22 -1.08
N PRO A 42 8.96 -3.50 -2.36
CA PRO A 42 8.16 -2.89 -3.41
C PRO A 42 6.69 -3.25 -3.22
N PRO A 43 5.76 -2.32 -3.42
CA PRO A 43 4.34 -2.59 -3.26
C PRO A 43 3.88 -3.67 -4.24
N GLN A 44 3.11 -4.61 -3.72
CA GLN A 44 2.55 -5.71 -4.49
C GLN A 44 1.04 -5.77 -4.30
N TYR A 45 0.34 -6.07 -5.37
CA TYR A 45 -1.12 -6.21 -5.38
C TYR A 45 -1.52 -7.54 -6.00
N LEU A 46 -2.54 -8.15 -5.43
CA LEU A 46 -3.19 -9.34 -5.98
C LEU A 46 -4.56 -8.94 -6.51
N ILE A 47 -4.77 -9.16 -7.79
CA ILE A 47 -6.06 -8.99 -8.43
C ILE A 47 -6.59 -10.39 -8.74
N THR A 48 -7.72 -10.74 -8.14
CA THR A 48 -8.37 -12.03 -8.39
C THR A 48 -9.68 -11.80 -9.12
N VAL A 49 -9.84 -12.49 -10.25
CA VAL A 49 -11.06 -12.45 -11.05
C VAL A 49 -11.71 -13.83 -11.02
N ILE A 50 -12.99 -13.87 -10.64
CA ILE A 50 -13.77 -15.09 -10.56
C ILE A 50 -14.83 -15.06 -11.67
N TYR A 51 -14.72 -16.01 -12.61
CA TYR A 51 -15.66 -16.20 -13.72
C TYR A 51 -16.04 -17.68 -13.84
N PRO A 52 -17.02 -18.15 -13.04
CA PRO A 52 -17.36 -19.57 -12.95
C PRO A 52 -17.82 -20.15 -14.28
N GLY A 53 -17.38 -21.37 -14.56
CA GLY A 53 -17.79 -22.12 -15.77
C GLY A 53 -17.02 -21.74 -17.03
N THR A 54 -15.99 -20.92 -16.92
CA THR A 54 -15.14 -20.51 -18.05
C THR A 54 -13.89 -21.40 -18.09
N SER A 55 -13.56 -21.90 -19.30
CA SER A 55 -12.30 -22.64 -19.49
C SER A 55 -11.08 -21.74 -19.36
N PRO A 56 -9.89 -22.27 -19.02
CA PRO A 56 -8.66 -21.48 -18.94
C PRO A 56 -8.34 -20.71 -20.23
N LYS A 57 -8.62 -21.29 -21.38
CA LYS A 57 -8.40 -20.65 -22.67
C LYS A 57 -9.31 -19.43 -22.88
N ASP A 58 -10.60 -19.58 -22.58
CA ASP A 58 -11.55 -18.47 -22.70
C ASP A 58 -11.27 -17.40 -21.64
N MET A 59 -10.86 -17.80 -20.44
CA MET A 59 -10.41 -16.90 -19.38
C MET A 59 -9.22 -16.05 -19.87
N GLU A 60 -8.23 -16.69 -20.49
CA GLU A 60 -7.07 -15.99 -21.06
C GLU A 60 -7.48 -14.96 -22.12
N GLU A 61 -8.36 -15.32 -23.05
CA GLU A 61 -8.75 -14.43 -24.14
C GLU A 61 -9.68 -13.30 -23.70
N GLN A 62 -10.66 -13.59 -22.85
CA GLN A 62 -11.72 -12.64 -22.50
C GLN A 62 -11.42 -11.81 -21.24
N VAL A 63 -10.55 -12.28 -20.35
CA VAL A 63 -10.27 -11.64 -19.07
C VAL A 63 -8.81 -11.25 -18.93
N VAL A 64 -7.89 -12.20 -19.16
CA VAL A 64 -6.47 -11.99 -18.89
C VAL A 64 -5.88 -10.96 -19.84
N LYS A 65 -6.04 -11.12 -21.14
CA LYS A 65 -5.46 -10.20 -22.13
C LYS A 65 -5.92 -8.75 -21.96
N PRO A 66 -7.23 -8.44 -21.79
CA PRO A 66 -7.68 -7.07 -21.54
C PRO A 66 -7.08 -6.48 -20.25
N ILE A 67 -7.05 -7.26 -19.17
CA ILE A 67 -6.51 -6.84 -17.87
C ILE A 67 -5.00 -6.60 -17.96
N GLU A 68 -4.23 -7.54 -18.52
CA GLU A 68 -2.79 -7.37 -18.70
C GLU A 68 -2.45 -6.15 -19.54
N ASN A 69 -3.12 -5.96 -20.69
CA ASN A 69 -2.90 -4.79 -21.54
C ASN A 69 -3.14 -3.48 -20.77
N LYS A 70 -4.15 -3.45 -19.92
CA LYS A 70 -4.46 -2.27 -19.12
C LYS A 70 -3.43 -2.05 -18.01
N ILE A 71 -3.03 -3.11 -17.31
CA ILE A 71 -2.03 -3.03 -16.26
C ILE A 71 -0.67 -2.63 -16.85
N TYR A 72 -0.25 -3.18 -18.01
CA TYR A 72 1.00 -2.77 -18.67
C TYR A 72 1.03 -1.30 -19.07
N GLY A 73 -0.13 -0.67 -19.23
CA GLY A 73 -0.25 0.77 -19.46
C GLY A 73 0.01 1.63 -18.22
N LEU A 74 0.03 1.06 -17.03
CA LEU A 74 0.32 1.78 -15.78
C LEU A 74 1.82 2.04 -15.63
N GLU A 75 2.16 3.18 -15.04
CA GLU A 75 3.56 3.55 -14.80
C GLU A 75 4.17 2.80 -13.60
N ASN A 76 5.48 2.60 -13.68
CA ASN A 76 6.30 2.03 -12.60
C ASN A 76 6.03 0.56 -12.27
N ILE A 77 5.50 -0.21 -13.19
CA ILE A 77 5.42 -1.68 -13.04
C ILE A 77 6.82 -2.27 -13.16
N GLU A 78 7.13 -3.19 -12.26
CA GLU A 78 8.34 -4.01 -12.29
C GLU A 78 8.06 -5.38 -12.92
N LYS A 79 6.97 -6.03 -12.48
CA LYS A 79 6.63 -7.39 -12.93
C LYS A 79 5.14 -7.67 -12.75
N ILE A 80 4.57 -8.43 -13.68
CA ILE A 80 3.25 -9.05 -13.56
C ILE A 80 3.44 -10.57 -13.64
N LEU A 81 2.80 -11.28 -12.72
CA LEU A 81 2.67 -12.73 -12.74
C LEU A 81 1.19 -13.07 -12.83
N THR A 82 0.82 -13.81 -13.84
CA THR A 82 -0.57 -14.22 -14.07
C THR A 82 -0.68 -15.73 -13.89
N THR A 83 -1.66 -16.16 -13.12
CA THR A 83 -2.04 -17.56 -12.97
C THR A 83 -3.47 -17.73 -13.41
N VAL A 84 -3.74 -18.71 -14.27
CA VAL A 84 -5.07 -18.97 -14.81
C VAL A 84 -5.46 -20.40 -14.49
N GLU A 85 -6.65 -20.55 -13.90
CA GLU A 85 -7.28 -21.85 -13.60
C GLU A 85 -8.73 -21.85 -14.12
N ASP A 86 -9.41 -22.99 -13.99
CA ASP A 86 -10.82 -23.08 -14.36
C ASP A 86 -11.67 -22.08 -13.57
N GLY A 87 -12.22 -21.09 -14.26
CA GLY A 87 -13.08 -20.08 -13.65
C GLY A 87 -12.40 -19.05 -12.76
N VAL A 88 -11.06 -19.02 -12.65
CA VAL A 88 -10.31 -18.07 -11.82
C VAL A 88 -9.05 -17.59 -12.51
N ALA A 89 -8.82 -16.28 -12.48
CA ALA A 89 -7.53 -15.69 -12.87
C ALA A 89 -6.99 -14.84 -11.72
N ALA A 90 -5.70 -14.98 -11.43
CA ALA A 90 -5.00 -14.22 -10.40
C ALA A 90 -3.81 -13.49 -11.01
N PHE A 91 -3.71 -12.18 -10.75
CA PHE A 91 -2.64 -11.32 -11.23
C PHE A 91 -1.88 -10.76 -10.04
N GLN A 92 -0.63 -11.11 -9.91
CA GLN A 92 0.26 -10.50 -8.95
C GLN A 92 1.04 -9.38 -9.63
N VAL A 93 0.72 -8.15 -9.28
CA VAL A 93 1.33 -6.94 -9.84
C VAL A 93 2.33 -6.38 -8.86
N LYS A 94 3.59 -6.30 -9.27
CA LYS A 94 4.68 -5.74 -8.48
C LYS A 94 5.13 -4.42 -9.09
N PHE A 95 5.19 -3.36 -8.28
CA PHE A 95 5.67 -2.05 -8.67
C PHE A 95 7.13 -1.82 -8.26
N LYS A 96 7.75 -0.83 -8.89
CA LYS A 96 9.10 -0.38 -8.51
C LYS A 96 9.10 0.27 -7.13
N TYR A 97 10.27 0.32 -6.51
CA TYR A 97 10.45 1.02 -5.24
C TYR A 97 10.13 2.52 -5.37
N GLY A 98 9.68 3.12 -4.27
CA GLY A 98 9.47 4.56 -4.15
C GLY A 98 8.15 5.08 -4.71
N VAL A 99 7.23 4.20 -5.12
CA VAL A 99 5.87 4.59 -5.52
C VAL A 99 4.96 4.62 -4.29
N ASP A 100 4.00 5.55 -4.31
CA ASP A 100 2.98 5.67 -3.27
C ASP A 100 2.00 4.48 -3.37
N VAL A 101 1.98 3.70 -2.30
CA VAL A 101 1.18 2.47 -2.20
C VAL A 101 -0.32 2.75 -2.31
N ASP A 102 -0.81 3.81 -1.67
CA ASP A 102 -2.24 4.11 -1.64
C ASP A 102 -2.73 4.66 -2.98
N ASN A 103 -1.94 5.53 -3.60
CA ASN A 103 -2.24 6.04 -4.94
C ASN A 103 -2.26 4.92 -5.98
N LYS A 104 -1.32 3.97 -5.95
CA LYS A 104 -1.31 2.84 -6.88
C LYS A 104 -2.48 1.88 -6.66
N TYR A 105 -2.90 1.67 -5.42
CA TYR A 105 -4.11 0.90 -5.14
C TYR A 105 -5.36 1.55 -5.75
N GLN A 106 -5.51 2.86 -5.60
CA GLN A 106 -6.63 3.60 -6.17
C GLN A 106 -6.61 3.56 -7.71
N GLU A 107 -5.43 3.73 -8.30
CA GLU A 107 -5.23 3.67 -9.74
C GLU A 107 -5.66 2.29 -10.30
N ILE A 108 -5.14 1.19 -9.74
CA ILE A 108 -5.53 -0.18 -10.13
C ILE A 108 -7.03 -0.38 -9.96
N SER A 109 -7.59 -0.01 -8.81
CA SER A 109 -9.02 -0.21 -8.54
C SER A 109 -9.91 0.56 -9.52
N THR A 110 -9.53 1.77 -9.87
CA THR A 110 -10.24 2.59 -10.85
C THR A 110 -10.20 1.96 -12.25
N GLU A 111 -9.01 1.50 -12.67
CA GLU A 111 -8.85 0.86 -13.98
C GLU A 111 -9.57 -0.49 -14.07
N MET A 112 -9.55 -1.29 -13.01
CA MET A 112 -10.30 -2.55 -12.97
C MET A 112 -11.82 -2.32 -13.02
N ASN A 113 -12.32 -1.29 -12.34
CA ASN A 113 -13.74 -0.92 -12.41
C ASN A 113 -14.13 -0.40 -13.81
N ALA A 114 -13.25 0.38 -14.46
CA ALA A 114 -13.47 0.85 -15.83
C ALA A 114 -13.53 -0.34 -16.80
N LEU A 115 -12.59 -1.28 -16.74
CA LEU A 115 -12.58 -2.49 -17.55
C LEU A 115 -13.81 -3.36 -17.33
N LYS A 116 -14.24 -3.55 -16.08
CA LYS A 116 -15.45 -4.30 -15.76
C LYS A 116 -16.69 -3.75 -16.46
N ASN A 117 -16.75 -2.44 -16.64
CA ASN A 117 -17.91 -1.78 -17.26
C ASN A 117 -17.83 -1.67 -18.79
N SER A 118 -16.64 -1.85 -19.38
CA SER A 118 -16.42 -1.60 -20.81
C SER A 118 -16.06 -2.84 -21.64
N GLU A 119 -15.08 -3.61 -21.19
CA GLU A 119 -14.44 -4.64 -22.01
C GLU A 119 -14.61 -6.06 -21.46
N LEU A 120 -14.83 -6.21 -20.15
CA LEU A 120 -14.96 -7.52 -19.53
C LEU A 120 -16.37 -8.10 -19.66
N PRO A 121 -16.52 -9.45 -19.71
CA PRO A 121 -17.81 -10.10 -19.71
C PRO A 121 -18.67 -9.70 -18.50
N LYS A 122 -19.96 -9.47 -18.72
CA LYS A 122 -20.91 -9.06 -17.68
C LYS A 122 -21.18 -10.15 -16.64
N ASP A 123 -20.89 -11.40 -17.01
CA ASP A 123 -21.10 -12.58 -16.17
C ASP A 123 -19.96 -12.85 -15.18
N ILE A 124 -18.94 -11.99 -15.13
CA ILE A 124 -17.89 -12.07 -14.10
C ILE A 124 -18.52 -11.88 -12.72
N TYR A 125 -18.35 -12.88 -11.88
CA TYR A 125 -18.92 -12.90 -10.53
C TYR A 125 -18.27 -11.83 -9.65
N GLN A 126 -16.93 -11.78 -9.62
CA GLN A 126 -16.22 -10.87 -8.74
C GLN A 126 -14.83 -10.52 -9.28
N ILE A 127 -14.43 -9.26 -9.08
CA ILE A 127 -13.05 -8.78 -9.19
C ILE A 127 -12.65 -8.26 -7.82
N LYS A 128 -11.59 -8.81 -7.24
CA LYS A 128 -11.07 -8.43 -5.93
C LYS A 128 -9.63 -7.96 -6.07
N THR A 129 -9.32 -6.79 -5.53
CA THR A 129 -7.96 -6.26 -5.47
C THR A 129 -7.53 -6.17 -4.02
N GLU A 130 -6.40 -6.78 -3.69
CA GLU A 130 -5.84 -6.82 -2.34
C GLU A 130 -4.39 -6.34 -2.36
N LYS A 131 -3.97 -5.67 -1.30
CA LYS A 131 -2.56 -5.37 -1.06
C LYS A 131 -1.90 -6.62 -0.45
N ILE A 132 -0.79 -7.07 -1.01
CA ILE A 132 0.01 -8.13 -0.39
C ILE A 132 0.93 -7.46 0.63
N ALA A 133 0.67 -7.72 1.92
CA ALA A 133 1.59 -7.33 2.96
C ALA A 133 2.85 -8.20 2.89
N SER A 134 4.02 -7.59 3.03
CA SER A 134 5.34 -8.25 2.90
C SER A 134 5.63 -9.34 3.95
N SER A 135 4.67 -9.67 4.83
CA SER A 135 4.84 -10.65 5.90
C SER A 135 4.48 -12.09 5.51
N ASP A 136 4.00 -12.33 4.29
CA ASP A 136 3.44 -13.63 3.90
C ASP A 136 4.31 -14.41 2.88
N VAL A 137 5.64 -14.15 2.87
CA VAL A 137 6.60 -14.93 2.07
C VAL A 137 7.68 -15.52 2.95
#